data_c4bfbe36a019d965992f092e01d4a6d0
#
_entry.id   c4bfbe36a019d965992f092e01d4a6d0
#
_cell.length_a   1.000
_cell.length_b   1.000
_cell.length_c   1.000
_cell.angle_alpha   90.00
_cell.angle_beta   90.00
_cell.angle_gamma   90.00
#
_symmetry.space_group_name_H-M   'P 1'
#
loop_
_entity.id
_entity.type
_entity.pdbx_description
1 polymer ?
#
loop_
_entity_poly.entity_id
_entity_poly.type
_entity_poly.pdbx_seq_one_letter_code
_entity_poly.pdbx_strand_id
1 'polypeptide(L)'
;MEFIDCAVIGAGPAGLNASLVLGRARKQIALFDNKTNRNRVTQKSHGFITRDGIKPEEFKELGLNDLKKYPSVHYYEKTVSTITKLSTGLFEIVTLDDTKYLAERVLLATGIQEEFPSIPDVREFYGKSLFSCPYCDGWELKDQPLIIISENEDYTLHMTKLVYNWSTDLVIATNGNELSKPLMDELCNKNIRVITEPIRSLQGEEGYLKRVEFHSGLHIERAGGFIVPTFFRTNQFLEQLGCELQNNATFVIDDFGRTSEKNIYLAGETTTQGPSSLIIAASQGNKVAIAINSDITDERS
;
A
#
# COMPACT_ATOMS: atom_id res chain seq x y z
N MET A 1 -7.09 -23.65 -23.60
CA MET A 1 -6.70 -22.60 -22.63
C MET A 1 -6.12 -21.45 -23.44
N GLU A 2 -6.53 -20.24 -23.14
CA GLU A 2 -6.00 -19.05 -23.78
C GLU A 2 -4.56 -18.81 -23.29
N PHE A 3 -3.64 -18.52 -24.20
CA PHE A 3 -2.24 -18.33 -23.86
C PHE A 3 -2.04 -16.95 -23.24
N ILE A 4 -1.44 -16.87 -22.06
CA ILE A 4 -1.22 -15.63 -21.30
C ILE A 4 0.29 -15.32 -21.31
N ASP A 5 0.68 -14.17 -21.89
CA ASP A 5 2.06 -13.68 -21.86
C ASP A 5 2.48 -13.27 -20.43
N CYS A 6 1.58 -12.60 -19.71
CA CYS A 6 1.83 -12.21 -18.34
C CYS A 6 0.54 -12.18 -17.50
N ALA A 7 0.57 -12.86 -16.35
CA ALA A 7 -0.44 -12.74 -15.31
C ALA A 7 -0.04 -11.59 -14.36
N VAL A 8 -0.92 -10.60 -14.20
CA VAL A 8 -0.74 -9.46 -13.29
C VAL A 8 -1.63 -9.66 -12.09
N ILE A 9 -1.05 -9.73 -10.90
CA ILE A 9 -1.77 -10.00 -9.64
C ILE A 9 -1.89 -8.70 -8.85
N GLY A 10 -3.10 -8.15 -8.85
CA GLY A 10 -3.45 -6.88 -8.20
C GLY A 10 -3.73 -5.75 -9.20
N ALA A 11 -4.95 -5.18 -9.16
CA ALA A 11 -5.37 -4.04 -9.97
C ALA A 11 -5.29 -2.70 -9.19
N GLY A 12 -4.24 -2.51 -8.39
CA GLY A 12 -3.82 -1.21 -7.92
C GLY A 12 -3.16 -0.38 -9.03
N PRO A 13 -2.69 0.85 -8.76
CA PRO A 13 -2.07 1.70 -9.77
C PRO A 13 -0.92 1.04 -10.53
N ALA A 14 -0.12 0.21 -9.84
CA ALA A 14 0.99 -0.53 -10.47
C ALA A 14 0.48 -1.56 -11.48
N GLY A 15 -0.46 -2.42 -11.09
CA GLY A 15 -0.99 -3.46 -11.98
C GLY A 15 -1.82 -2.90 -13.13
N LEU A 16 -2.63 -1.86 -12.87
CA LEU A 16 -3.39 -1.17 -13.93
C LEU A 16 -2.46 -0.57 -14.97
N ASN A 17 -1.41 0.16 -14.53
CA ASN A 17 -0.50 0.80 -15.47
C ASN A 17 0.38 -0.22 -16.22
N ALA A 18 0.81 -1.29 -15.55
CA ALA A 18 1.52 -2.38 -16.20
C ALA A 18 0.65 -3.04 -17.29
N SER A 19 -0.61 -3.36 -16.95
CA SER A 19 -1.55 -3.95 -17.90
C SER A 19 -1.84 -3.03 -19.10
N LEU A 20 -1.93 -1.71 -18.85
CA LEU A 20 -2.09 -0.71 -19.91
C LEU A 20 -0.90 -0.73 -20.88
N VAL A 21 0.32 -0.69 -20.40
CA VAL A 21 1.54 -0.66 -21.22
C VAL A 21 1.69 -1.97 -22.00
N LEU A 22 1.48 -3.12 -21.35
CA LEU A 22 1.57 -4.43 -22.00
C LEU A 22 0.44 -4.65 -23.02
N GLY A 23 -0.78 -4.20 -22.73
CA GLY A 23 -1.89 -4.22 -23.67
C GLY A 23 -1.60 -3.38 -24.93
N ARG A 24 -1.01 -2.18 -24.76
CA ARG A 24 -0.53 -1.35 -25.88
C ARG A 24 0.59 -2.03 -26.69
N ALA A 25 1.40 -2.85 -26.03
CA ALA A 25 2.40 -3.71 -26.68
C ALA A 25 1.82 -5.02 -27.26
N ARG A 26 0.48 -5.16 -27.29
CA ARG A 26 -0.27 -6.30 -27.84
C ARG A 26 0.03 -7.63 -27.16
N LYS A 27 0.37 -7.61 -25.88
CA LYS A 27 0.58 -8.83 -25.08
C LYS A 27 -0.75 -9.32 -24.51
N GLN A 28 -0.89 -10.65 -24.37
CA GLN A 28 -2.05 -11.29 -23.76
C GLN A 28 -1.90 -11.23 -22.23
N ILE A 29 -2.74 -10.44 -21.58
CA ILE A 29 -2.67 -10.15 -20.15
C ILE A 29 -3.90 -10.66 -19.43
N ALA A 30 -3.67 -11.39 -18.33
CA ALA A 30 -4.68 -11.68 -17.33
C ALA A 30 -4.43 -10.82 -16.10
N LEU A 31 -5.29 -9.85 -15.82
CA LEU A 31 -5.24 -8.98 -14.64
C LEU A 31 -6.21 -9.49 -13.59
N PHE A 32 -5.69 -9.96 -12.45
CA PHE A 32 -6.47 -10.46 -11.32
C PHE A 32 -6.59 -9.43 -10.21
N ASP A 33 -7.77 -9.31 -9.61
CA ASP A 33 -8.02 -8.36 -8.52
C ASP A 33 -9.06 -8.91 -7.53
N ASN A 34 -8.75 -8.82 -6.24
CA ASN A 34 -9.64 -9.23 -5.16
C ASN A 34 -10.31 -8.05 -4.44
N LYS A 35 -10.14 -6.83 -4.94
CA LYS A 35 -10.70 -5.59 -4.38
C LYS A 35 -10.30 -5.27 -2.93
N THR A 36 -9.16 -5.78 -2.47
CA THR A 36 -8.67 -5.53 -1.10
C THR A 36 -7.56 -4.48 -1.04
N ASN A 37 -7.44 -3.63 -2.05
CA ASN A 37 -6.43 -2.57 -2.08
C ASN A 37 -6.47 -1.71 -0.80
N ARG A 38 -5.28 -1.40 -0.27
CA ARG A 38 -5.10 -0.72 1.03
C ARG A 38 -5.85 0.61 1.11
N ASN A 39 -5.75 1.43 0.09
CA ASN A 39 -6.38 2.75 0.08
C ASN A 39 -7.90 2.77 -0.13
N ARG A 40 -8.58 1.60 -0.22
CA ARG A 40 -10.05 1.53 -0.39
C ARG A 40 -10.83 2.20 0.74
N VAL A 41 -10.20 2.36 1.92
CA VAL A 41 -10.83 2.95 3.12
C VAL A 41 -10.74 4.47 3.15
N THR A 42 -9.84 5.08 2.38
CA THR A 42 -9.71 6.54 2.32
C THR A 42 -10.81 7.13 1.43
N GLN A 43 -11.25 8.33 1.77
CA GLN A 43 -12.32 9.00 1.02
C GLN A 43 -11.82 9.60 -0.29
N LYS A 44 -10.56 10.07 -0.29
CA LYS A 44 -9.91 10.69 -1.44
C LYS A 44 -8.46 10.24 -1.51
N SER A 45 -7.90 10.27 -2.70
CA SER A 45 -6.47 10.04 -2.94
C SER A 45 -5.86 11.32 -3.51
N HIS A 46 -4.73 11.73 -2.95
CA HIS A 46 -4.06 12.97 -3.30
C HIS A 46 -2.69 12.75 -3.94
N GLY A 47 -2.13 13.81 -4.53
CA GLY A 47 -0.79 13.82 -5.08
C GLY A 47 -0.62 13.11 -6.44
N PHE A 48 -1.72 12.72 -7.12
CA PHE A 48 -1.67 12.25 -8.50
C PHE A 48 -2.13 13.38 -9.43
N ILE A 49 -1.17 14.01 -10.14
CA ILE A 49 -1.46 15.13 -11.04
C ILE A 49 -2.58 14.75 -12.03
N THR A 50 -3.50 15.64 -12.29
CA THR A 50 -4.74 15.47 -13.06
C THR A 50 -5.84 14.64 -12.37
N ARG A 51 -5.54 13.98 -11.24
CA ARG A 51 -6.47 13.15 -10.46
C ARG A 51 -6.40 13.45 -8.96
N ASP A 52 -5.93 14.62 -8.58
CA ASP A 52 -5.87 15.04 -7.17
C ASP A 52 -7.28 15.10 -6.57
N GLY A 53 -7.46 14.49 -5.39
CA GLY A 53 -8.76 14.39 -4.71
C GLY A 53 -9.73 13.35 -5.29
N ILE A 54 -9.27 12.46 -6.17
CA ILE A 54 -10.10 11.39 -6.74
C ILE A 54 -10.41 10.31 -5.69
N LYS A 55 -11.61 9.74 -5.72
CA LYS A 55 -11.93 8.56 -4.91
C LYS A 55 -11.14 7.34 -5.39
N PRO A 56 -10.62 6.48 -4.46
CA PRO A 56 -9.87 5.28 -4.85
C PRO A 56 -10.64 4.35 -5.82
N GLU A 57 -11.93 4.19 -5.61
CA GLU A 57 -12.80 3.38 -6.47
C GLU A 57 -12.90 3.98 -7.86
N GLU A 58 -13.17 5.29 -7.97
CA GLU A 58 -13.25 6.01 -9.25
C GLU A 58 -11.93 5.94 -10.02
N PHE A 59 -10.78 6.08 -9.33
CA PHE A 59 -9.46 5.92 -9.95
C PHE A 59 -9.31 4.54 -10.59
N LYS A 60 -9.71 3.49 -9.87
CA LYS A 60 -9.68 2.12 -10.37
C LYS A 60 -10.61 1.92 -11.57
N GLU A 61 -11.84 2.42 -11.49
CA GLU A 61 -12.82 2.32 -12.59
C GLU A 61 -12.32 3.01 -13.86
N LEU A 62 -11.76 4.21 -13.75
CA LEU A 62 -11.16 4.92 -14.89
C LEU A 62 -10.00 4.12 -15.48
N GLY A 63 -9.12 3.56 -14.63
CA GLY A 63 -8.04 2.69 -15.09
C GLY A 63 -8.55 1.46 -15.84
N LEU A 64 -9.55 0.76 -15.29
CA LEU A 64 -10.16 -0.39 -15.95
C LEU A 64 -10.84 0.00 -17.29
N ASN A 65 -11.47 1.18 -17.34
CA ASN A 65 -12.07 1.68 -18.59
C ASN A 65 -11.01 1.99 -19.66
N ASP A 66 -9.84 2.47 -19.26
CA ASP A 66 -8.72 2.63 -20.21
C ASP A 66 -8.23 1.29 -20.78
N LEU A 67 -8.25 0.21 -19.99
CA LEU A 67 -7.86 -1.13 -20.44
C LEU A 67 -8.83 -1.72 -21.48
N LYS A 68 -10.10 -1.38 -21.45
CA LYS A 68 -11.13 -1.89 -22.41
C LYS A 68 -10.80 -1.59 -23.88
N LYS A 69 -9.93 -0.62 -24.14
CA LYS A 69 -9.45 -0.31 -25.50
C LYS A 69 -8.53 -1.39 -26.08
N TYR A 70 -8.02 -2.28 -25.24
CA TYR A 70 -7.01 -3.29 -25.59
C TYR A 70 -7.60 -4.69 -25.38
N PRO A 71 -8.09 -5.35 -26.44
CA PRO A 71 -8.80 -6.64 -26.35
C PRO A 71 -7.92 -7.79 -25.86
N SER A 72 -6.60 -7.60 -25.84
CA SER A 72 -5.64 -8.57 -25.28
C SER A 72 -5.50 -8.48 -23.75
N VAL A 73 -6.19 -7.57 -23.08
CA VAL A 73 -6.17 -7.43 -21.62
C VAL A 73 -7.50 -7.91 -21.04
N HIS A 74 -7.44 -9.00 -20.27
CA HIS A 74 -8.61 -9.59 -19.63
C HIS A 74 -8.55 -9.31 -18.12
N TYR A 75 -9.59 -8.66 -17.60
CA TYR A 75 -9.74 -8.39 -16.16
C TYR A 75 -10.58 -9.47 -15.52
N TYR A 76 -10.06 -10.03 -14.41
CA TYR A 76 -10.72 -11.03 -13.60
C TYR A 76 -10.87 -10.53 -12.15
N GLU A 77 -12.10 -10.33 -11.73
CA GLU A 77 -12.42 -10.08 -10.32
C GLU A 77 -12.35 -11.38 -9.54
N LYS A 78 -11.12 -11.86 -9.30
CA LYS A 78 -10.84 -13.14 -8.65
C LYS A 78 -9.64 -13.03 -7.72
N THR A 79 -9.72 -13.77 -6.60
CA THR A 79 -8.58 -13.92 -5.69
C THR A 79 -7.72 -15.08 -6.16
N VAL A 80 -6.46 -14.81 -6.45
CA VAL A 80 -5.46 -15.86 -6.70
C VAL A 80 -5.08 -16.51 -5.37
N SER A 81 -5.18 -17.82 -5.29
CA SER A 81 -4.85 -18.63 -4.10
C SER A 81 -3.45 -19.20 -4.15
N THR A 82 -3.00 -19.69 -5.33
CA THR A 82 -1.67 -20.26 -5.51
C THR A 82 -1.07 -19.88 -6.87
N ILE A 83 0.25 -19.83 -6.90
CA ILE A 83 1.04 -19.67 -8.13
C ILE A 83 2.15 -20.73 -8.07
N THR A 84 2.21 -21.61 -9.06
CA THR A 84 3.17 -22.70 -9.11
C THR A 84 3.97 -22.64 -10.41
N LYS A 85 5.30 -22.64 -10.31
CA LYS A 85 6.19 -22.76 -11.48
C LYS A 85 6.25 -24.23 -11.91
N LEU A 86 5.84 -24.51 -13.12
CA LEU A 86 5.82 -25.87 -13.71
C LEU A 86 7.20 -26.24 -14.29
N SER A 87 7.43 -27.53 -14.50
CA SER A 87 8.66 -28.02 -15.14
C SER A 87 8.83 -27.53 -16.57
N THR A 88 7.76 -27.08 -17.23
CA THR A 88 7.78 -26.44 -18.56
C THR A 88 8.29 -25.00 -18.52
N GLY A 89 8.48 -24.41 -17.34
CA GLY A 89 8.82 -22.99 -17.17
C GLY A 89 7.60 -22.06 -17.12
N LEU A 90 6.40 -22.55 -17.39
CA LEU A 90 5.15 -21.80 -17.24
C LEU A 90 4.71 -21.71 -15.78
N PHE A 91 3.83 -20.76 -15.50
CA PHE A 91 3.20 -20.60 -14.18
C PHE A 91 1.73 -21.04 -14.24
N GLU A 92 1.35 -21.98 -13.39
CA GLU A 92 -0.05 -22.29 -13.11
C GLU A 92 -0.55 -21.33 -12.03
N ILE A 93 -1.59 -20.57 -12.34
CA ILE A 93 -2.27 -19.66 -11.43
C ILE A 93 -3.62 -20.27 -11.10
N VAL A 94 -3.90 -20.48 -9.81
CA VAL A 94 -5.17 -21.02 -9.33
C VAL A 94 -5.88 -19.95 -8.53
N THR A 95 -7.16 -19.74 -8.78
CA THR A 95 -8.01 -18.83 -8.04
C THR A 95 -8.82 -19.57 -6.97
N LEU A 96 -9.41 -18.85 -6.00
CA LEU A 96 -10.17 -19.45 -4.90
C LEU A 96 -11.38 -20.28 -5.36
N ASP A 97 -11.87 -20.07 -6.57
CA ASP A 97 -12.93 -20.87 -7.21
C ASP A 97 -12.37 -22.04 -8.05
N ASP A 98 -11.15 -22.45 -7.78
CA ASP A 98 -10.43 -23.54 -8.46
C ASP A 98 -10.24 -23.37 -9.98
N THR A 99 -10.47 -22.17 -10.52
CA THR A 99 -10.17 -21.89 -11.93
C THR A 99 -8.65 -21.81 -12.14
N LYS A 100 -8.17 -22.47 -13.20
CA LYS A 100 -6.74 -22.55 -13.53
C LYS A 100 -6.41 -21.74 -14.78
N TYR A 101 -5.30 -21.04 -14.72
CA TYR A 101 -4.73 -20.26 -15.83
C TYR A 101 -3.25 -20.62 -16.00
N LEU A 102 -2.75 -20.54 -17.23
CA LEU A 102 -1.32 -20.72 -17.53
C LEU A 102 -0.74 -19.45 -18.12
N ALA A 103 0.37 -18.99 -17.55
CA ALA A 103 1.07 -17.80 -18.02
C ALA A 103 2.58 -18.04 -18.15
N GLU A 104 3.23 -17.33 -19.07
CA GLU A 104 4.68 -17.37 -19.19
C GLU A 104 5.38 -16.58 -18.10
N ARG A 105 4.75 -15.51 -17.64
CA ARG A 105 5.32 -14.57 -16.67
C ARG A 105 4.29 -14.18 -15.65
N VAL A 106 4.80 -13.76 -14.48
CA VAL A 106 3.98 -13.27 -13.36
C VAL A 106 4.51 -11.92 -12.91
N LEU A 107 3.61 -10.93 -12.86
CA LEU A 107 3.85 -9.65 -12.18
C LEU A 107 3.03 -9.59 -10.89
N LEU A 108 3.71 -9.53 -9.75
CA LEU A 108 3.08 -9.33 -8.46
C LEU A 108 2.99 -7.83 -8.14
N ALA A 109 1.79 -7.30 -8.19
CA ALA A 109 1.42 -5.92 -7.84
C ALA A 109 0.41 -5.91 -6.67
N THR A 110 0.59 -6.83 -5.72
CA THR A 110 -0.35 -7.17 -4.64
C THR A 110 -0.37 -6.13 -3.52
N GLY A 111 0.62 -5.22 -3.49
CA GLY A 111 0.73 -4.20 -2.46
C GLY A 111 1.03 -4.78 -1.07
N ILE A 112 0.71 -3.99 -0.05
CA ILE A 112 0.83 -4.33 1.37
C ILE A 112 -0.48 -4.07 2.09
N GLN A 113 -0.60 -4.58 3.32
CA GLN A 113 -1.70 -4.30 4.24
C GLN A 113 -1.16 -3.76 5.56
N GLU A 114 -2.07 -3.24 6.39
CA GLU A 114 -1.77 -2.59 7.66
C GLU A 114 -2.33 -3.40 8.84
N GLU A 115 -1.50 -3.55 9.86
CA GLU A 115 -1.90 -3.97 11.19
C GLU A 115 -1.78 -2.79 12.14
N PHE A 116 -2.87 -2.42 12.78
CA PHE A 116 -2.91 -1.27 13.68
C PHE A 116 -2.55 -1.69 15.12
N PRO A 117 -2.04 -0.74 15.92
CA PRO A 117 -1.97 -0.91 17.37
C PRO A 117 -3.31 -1.42 17.94
N SER A 118 -3.24 -2.16 19.04
CA SER A 118 -4.44 -2.73 19.69
C SER A 118 -5.26 -1.65 20.40
N ILE A 119 -5.95 -0.83 19.59
CA ILE A 119 -6.82 0.25 20.04
C ILE A 119 -8.24 -0.07 19.61
N PRO A 120 -9.23 -0.08 20.52
CA PRO A 120 -10.63 -0.32 20.17
C PRO A 120 -11.11 0.63 19.07
N ASP A 121 -11.84 0.08 18.12
CA ASP A 121 -12.56 0.81 17.05
C ASP A 121 -11.68 1.70 16.15
N VAL A 122 -10.36 1.55 16.17
CA VAL A 122 -9.42 2.37 15.38
C VAL A 122 -9.77 2.38 13.88
N ARG A 123 -10.30 1.26 13.37
CA ARG A 123 -10.69 1.11 11.94
C ARG A 123 -11.90 1.96 11.55
N GLU A 124 -12.72 2.40 12.50
CA GLU A 124 -13.86 3.29 12.22
C GLU A 124 -13.38 4.70 11.85
N PHE A 125 -12.24 5.12 12.44
CA PHE A 125 -11.64 6.43 12.23
C PHE A 125 -10.59 6.44 11.11
N TYR A 126 -10.01 5.27 10.81
CA TYR A 126 -8.95 5.17 9.81
C TYR A 126 -9.48 5.39 8.39
N GLY A 127 -8.82 6.28 7.65
CA GLY A 127 -9.21 6.72 6.31
C GLY A 127 -10.26 7.84 6.30
N LYS A 128 -10.67 8.34 7.48
CA LYS A 128 -11.62 9.46 7.62
C LYS A 128 -11.04 10.63 8.43
N SER A 129 -10.47 10.35 9.59
CA SER A 129 -9.83 11.34 10.47
C SER A 129 -8.51 10.88 11.07
N LEU A 130 -8.20 9.57 11.01
CA LEU A 130 -6.90 9.01 11.28
C LEU A 130 -6.31 8.43 9.99
N PHE A 131 -5.04 8.75 9.72
CA PHE A 131 -4.35 8.37 8.49
C PHE A 131 -2.94 7.86 8.79
N SER A 132 -2.29 7.21 7.83
CA SER A 132 -0.89 6.76 7.98
C SER A 132 0.11 7.60 7.18
N CYS A 133 -0.36 8.48 6.30
CA CYS A 133 0.49 9.20 5.36
C CYS A 133 0.25 10.72 5.42
N PRO A 134 1.14 11.51 6.02
CA PRO A 134 0.99 12.97 6.07
C PRO A 134 1.01 13.66 4.72
N TYR A 135 1.76 13.15 3.74
CA TYR A 135 1.74 13.69 2.37
C TYR A 135 0.41 13.45 1.65
N CYS A 136 -0.35 12.43 2.10
CA CYS A 136 -1.63 12.10 1.50
C CYS A 136 -2.77 12.93 2.07
N ASP A 137 -2.77 13.15 3.40
CA ASP A 137 -3.94 13.67 4.12
C ASP A 137 -3.61 14.87 5.05
N GLY A 138 -2.35 15.31 5.10
CA GLY A 138 -1.93 16.39 5.99
C GLY A 138 -2.53 17.75 5.63
N TRP A 139 -2.78 17.99 4.34
CA TRP A 139 -3.41 19.24 3.88
C TRP A 139 -4.87 19.37 4.39
N GLU A 140 -5.62 18.29 4.41
CA GLU A 140 -7.00 18.24 4.88
C GLU A 140 -7.10 18.44 6.39
N LEU A 141 -6.03 18.08 7.12
CA LEU A 141 -5.91 18.22 8.58
C LEU A 141 -5.13 19.47 9.03
N LYS A 142 -4.71 20.33 8.10
CA LYS A 142 -3.89 21.50 8.44
C LYS A 142 -4.57 22.38 9.49
N ASP A 143 -3.73 22.95 10.36
CA ASP A 143 -4.12 23.91 11.41
C ASP A 143 -5.15 23.36 12.43
N GLN A 144 -5.35 22.02 12.47
CA GLN A 144 -6.23 21.37 13.41
C GLN A 144 -5.44 20.81 14.62
N PRO A 145 -6.11 20.62 15.78
CA PRO A 145 -5.53 19.89 16.90
C PRO A 145 -5.41 18.40 16.54
N LEU A 146 -4.16 17.91 16.35
CA LEU A 146 -3.89 16.57 15.87
C LEU A 146 -3.26 15.68 16.94
N ILE A 147 -3.45 14.37 16.77
CA ILE A 147 -2.76 13.33 17.53
C ILE A 147 -1.86 12.50 16.61
N ILE A 148 -0.68 12.12 17.09
CA ILE A 148 0.16 11.08 16.48
C ILE A 148 0.12 9.87 17.40
N ILE A 149 -0.35 8.74 16.90
CA ILE A 149 -0.40 7.45 17.61
C ILE A 149 0.70 6.57 17.04
N SER A 150 1.72 6.26 17.86
CA SER A 150 2.87 5.47 17.42
C SER A 150 3.48 4.71 18.58
N GLU A 151 3.66 3.41 18.42
CA GLU A 151 4.31 2.52 19.39
C GLU A 151 5.81 2.35 19.14
N ASN A 152 6.34 2.96 18.08
CA ASN A 152 7.74 2.88 17.66
C ASN A 152 8.42 4.26 17.73
N GLU A 153 9.55 4.35 18.45
CA GLU A 153 10.26 5.60 18.68
C GLU A 153 10.77 6.28 17.41
N ASP A 154 11.40 5.53 16.50
CA ASP A 154 11.97 6.08 15.27
C ASP A 154 10.88 6.67 14.38
N TYR A 155 9.76 5.96 14.24
CA TYR A 155 8.59 6.44 13.50
C TYR A 155 7.91 7.62 14.19
N THR A 156 7.88 7.65 15.53
CA THR A 156 7.32 8.77 16.31
C THR A 156 8.05 10.06 15.99
N LEU A 157 9.38 10.04 16.02
CA LEU A 157 10.20 11.21 15.72
C LEU A 157 10.01 11.67 14.27
N HIS A 158 10.06 10.73 13.33
CA HIS A 158 9.87 11.02 11.90
C HIS A 158 8.51 11.65 11.63
N MET A 159 7.43 11.02 12.11
CA MET A 159 6.06 11.52 11.92
C MET A 159 5.85 12.88 12.55
N THR A 160 6.39 13.10 13.76
CA THR A 160 6.28 14.39 14.44
C THR A 160 6.92 15.50 13.62
N LYS A 161 8.16 15.31 13.15
CA LYS A 161 8.85 16.29 12.32
C LYS A 161 8.11 16.59 11.03
N LEU A 162 7.50 15.59 10.44
CA LEU A 162 6.78 15.71 9.19
C LEU A 162 5.43 16.42 9.38
N VAL A 163 4.61 15.95 10.34
CA VAL A 163 3.26 16.48 10.61
C VAL A 163 3.32 17.94 11.08
N TYR A 164 4.41 18.35 11.72
CA TYR A 164 4.62 19.72 12.18
C TYR A 164 4.55 20.77 11.05
N ASN A 165 4.71 20.36 9.78
CA ASN A 165 4.53 21.23 8.63
C ASN A 165 3.05 21.62 8.39
N TRP A 166 2.10 20.83 8.88
CA TRP A 166 0.66 21.06 8.68
C TRP A 166 -0.03 21.55 9.94
N SER A 167 0.41 21.09 11.12
CA SER A 167 -0.13 21.56 12.39
C SER A 167 0.94 21.57 13.49
N THR A 168 0.95 22.61 14.30
CA THR A 168 1.80 22.74 15.50
C THR A 168 1.08 22.33 16.78
N ASP A 169 -0.25 22.21 16.76
CA ASP A 169 -1.03 21.69 17.90
C ASP A 169 -1.05 20.16 17.85
N LEU A 170 0.05 19.57 18.31
CA LEU A 170 0.29 18.13 18.29
C LEU A 170 0.32 17.54 19.70
N VAL A 171 -0.27 16.36 19.84
CA VAL A 171 -0.06 15.46 20.97
C VAL A 171 0.39 14.11 20.43
N ILE A 172 1.35 13.49 21.11
CA ILE A 172 1.82 12.14 20.83
C ILE A 172 1.22 11.18 21.85
N ALA A 173 0.67 10.06 21.39
CA ALA A 173 0.22 8.94 22.22
C ALA A 173 1.01 7.69 21.82
N THR A 174 1.71 7.09 22.76
CA THR A 174 2.56 5.92 22.51
C THR A 174 1.88 4.60 22.90
N ASN A 175 0.63 4.66 23.33
CA ASN A 175 -0.22 3.52 23.65
C ASN A 175 0.45 2.49 24.57
N GLY A 176 1.10 2.96 25.66
CA GLY A 176 1.74 2.10 26.65
C GLY A 176 3.26 1.95 26.49
N ASN A 177 3.84 2.50 25.43
CA ASN A 177 5.28 2.41 25.20
C ASN A 177 6.01 3.65 25.75
N GLU A 178 7.17 3.42 26.38
CA GLU A 178 8.05 4.50 26.81
C GLU A 178 8.92 4.99 25.66
N LEU A 179 9.20 6.29 25.63
CA LEU A 179 10.17 6.88 24.72
C LEU A 179 11.49 7.13 25.45
N SER A 180 12.59 7.12 24.71
CA SER A 180 13.89 7.46 25.25
C SER A 180 13.91 8.91 25.78
N LYS A 181 14.75 9.15 26.80
CA LYS A 181 14.90 10.48 27.37
C LYS A 181 15.31 11.55 26.34
N PRO A 182 16.26 11.30 25.41
CA PRO A 182 16.60 12.27 24.39
C PRO A 182 15.41 12.69 23.52
N LEU A 183 14.55 11.73 23.12
CA LEU A 183 13.37 12.03 22.34
C LEU A 183 12.33 12.81 23.16
N MET A 184 12.10 12.44 24.41
CA MET A 184 11.21 13.17 25.30
C MET A 184 11.67 14.62 25.48
N ASP A 185 12.97 14.85 25.67
CA ASP A 185 13.54 16.19 25.80
C ASP A 185 13.37 17.01 24.49
N GLU A 186 13.58 16.39 23.32
CA GLU A 186 13.35 17.03 22.00
C GLU A 186 11.89 17.47 21.83
N LEU A 187 10.94 16.60 22.16
CA LEU A 187 9.52 16.88 22.04
C LEU A 187 9.05 17.96 23.04
N CYS A 188 9.54 17.90 24.26
CA CYS A 188 9.27 18.88 25.30
C CYS A 188 9.76 20.28 24.88
N ASN A 189 10.96 20.39 24.31
CA ASN A 189 11.52 21.64 23.80
C ASN A 189 10.69 22.28 22.67
N LYS A 190 9.89 21.46 21.98
CA LYS A 190 8.92 21.91 20.96
C LYS A 190 7.51 22.16 21.52
N ASN A 191 7.33 22.09 22.85
CA ASN A 191 6.04 22.12 23.53
C ASN A 191 5.05 21.04 23.05
N ILE A 192 5.54 19.89 22.57
CA ILE A 192 4.72 18.77 22.15
C ILE A 192 4.50 17.87 23.38
N ARG A 193 3.24 17.71 23.77
CA ARG A 193 2.85 16.83 24.85
C ARG A 193 2.92 15.37 24.43
N VAL A 194 3.51 14.52 25.26
CA VAL A 194 3.54 13.06 25.09
C VAL A 194 2.69 12.42 26.18
N ILE A 195 1.86 11.44 25.79
CA ILE A 195 1.05 10.62 26.70
C ILE A 195 1.43 9.17 26.43
N THR A 196 2.07 8.53 27.43
CA THR A 196 2.54 7.15 27.32
C THR A 196 1.49 6.13 27.76
N GLU A 197 0.39 6.59 28.39
CA GLU A 197 -0.69 5.72 28.82
C GLU A 197 -1.36 4.99 27.64
N PRO A 198 -1.80 3.72 27.84
CA PRO A 198 -2.61 3.03 26.85
C PRO A 198 -3.91 3.77 26.53
N ILE A 199 -4.26 3.79 25.26
CA ILE A 199 -5.53 4.36 24.76
C ILE A 199 -6.66 3.39 25.11
N ARG A 200 -7.68 3.90 25.81
CA ARG A 200 -8.89 3.15 26.18
C ARG A 200 -9.92 3.15 25.08
N SER A 201 -10.16 4.31 24.45
CA SER A 201 -11.14 4.45 23.36
C SER A 201 -10.87 5.68 22.51
N LEU A 202 -11.29 5.59 21.26
CA LEU A 202 -11.44 6.71 20.34
C LEU A 202 -12.92 7.06 20.29
N GLN A 203 -13.27 8.33 20.38
CA GLN A 203 -14.66 8.80 20.40
C GLN A 203 -14.89 9.85 19.32
N GLY A 204 -16.00 9.73 18.61
CA GLY A 204 -16.36 10.65 17.55
C GLY A 204 -17.68 10.26 16.88
N GLU A 205 -17.96 10.83 15.75
CA GLU A 205 -19.18 10.58 14.98
C GLU A 205 -18.82 10.27 13.53
N GLU A 206 -19.43 9.26 12.94
CA GLU A 206 -19.26 8.85 11.54
C GLU A 206 -17.80 8.61 11.12
N GLY A 207 -16.91 8.31 12.11
CA GLY A 207 -15.48 8.12 11.90
C GLY A 207 -14.65 9.41 11.94
N TYR A 208 -15.24 10.53 12.33
CA TYR A 208 -14.52 11.78 12.60
C TYR A 208 -14.21 11.87 14.09
N LEU A 209 -12.91 11.88 14.42
CA LEU A 209 -12.41 11.91 15.79
C LEU A 209 -12.80 13.24 16.46
N LYS A 210 -13.23 13.14 17.71
CA LYS A 210 -13.48 14.30 18.59
C LYS A 210 -12.69 14.21 19.88
N ARG A 211 -12.45 12.99 20.39
CA ARG A 211 -11.82 12.76 21.69
C ARG A 211 -11.06 11.45 21.72
N VAL A 212 -9.96 11.44 22.45
CA VAL A 212 -9.21 10.24 22.82
C VAL A 212 -9.23 10.09 24.31
N GLU A 213 -9.62 8.93 24.83
CA GLU A 213 -9.68 8.58 26.24
C GLU A 213 -8.58 7.57 26.58
N PHE A 214 -7.89 7.77 27.69
CA PHE A 214 -6.84 6.90 28.22
C PHE A 214 -7.33 6.09 29.42
N HIS A 215 -6.61 5.02 29.79
CA HIS A 215 -7.02 4.12 30.89
C HIS A 215 -7.11 4.78 32.24
N SER A 216 -6.36 5.85 32.51
CA SER A 216 -6.47 6.65 33.73
C SER A 216 -7.76 7.48 33.87
N GLY A 217 -8.53 7.59 32.77
CA GLY A 217 -9.66 8.51 32.66
C GLY A 217 -9.27 9.90 32.11
N LEU A 218 -7.97 10.12 31.86
CA LEU A 218 -7.53 11.29 31.09
C LEU A 218 -8.20 11.26 29.71
N HIS A 219 -8.64 12.41 29.25
CA HIS A 219 -9.09 12.57 27.87
C HIS A 219 -8.57 13.86 27.24
N ILE A 220 -8.43 13.85 25.93
CA ILE A 220 -8.03 14.99 25.13
C ILE A 220 -8.93 15.12 23.90
N GLU A 221 -9.21 16.36 23.50
CA GLU A 221 -9.95 16.65 22.29
C GLU A 221 -8.98 16.78 21.12
N ARG A 222 -9.23 16.05 20.02
CA ARG A 222 -8.43 16.06 18.80
C ARG A 222 -9.36 15.88 17.59
N ALA A 223 -9.14 16.67 16.54
CA ALA A 223 -9.96 16.63 15.34
C ALA A 223 -9.59 15.49 14.38
N GLY A 224 -8.41 14.90 14.57
CA GLY A 224 -7.88 13.82 13.75
C GLY A 224 -6.40 13.62 14.03
N GLY A 225 -5.70 12.95 13.10
CA GLY A 225 -4.27 12.75 13.25
C GLY A 225 -3.70 11.62 12.42
N PHE A 226 -2.56 11.13 12.87
CA PHE A 226 -1.82 10.08 12.19
C PHE A 226 -1.55 8.91 13.12
N ILE A 227 -1.73 7.71 12.58
CA ILE A 227 -1.41 6.46 13.26
C ILE A 227 -0.35 5.73 12.45
N VAL A 228 0.64 5.16 13.14
CA VAL A 228 1.71 4.37 12.53
C VAL A 228 1.36 2.88 12.64
N PRO A 229 0.89 2.26 11.55
CA PRO A 229 0.64 0.82 11.54
C PRO A 229 1.91 0.03 11.24
N THR A 230 1.87 -1.26 11.52
CA THR A 230 2.83 -2.22 10.96
C THR A 230 2.38 -2.65 9.57
N PHE A 231 3.28 -2.61 8.59
CA PHE A 231 2.97 -3.03 7.23
C PHE A 231 3.44 -4.46 6.97
N PHE A 232 2.60 -5.24 6.27
CA PHE A 232 2.93 -6.61 5.91
C PHE A 232 2.37 -6.99 4.53
N ARG A 233 2.95 -8.04 3.93
CA ARG A 233 2.42 -8.63 2.70
C ARG A 233 1.33 -9.64 3.03
N THR A 234 0.26 -9.64 2.26
CA THR A 234 -0.89 -10.54 2.48
C THR A 234 -0.70 -11.94 1.89
N ASN A 235 0.37 -12.15 1.14
CA ASN A 235 0.62 -13.42 0.45
C ASN A 235 2.11 -13.79 0.50
N GLN A 236 2.38 -15.07 0.37
CA GLN A 236 3.72 -15.66 0.38
C GLN A 236 4.15 -16.15 -1.01
N PHE A 237 3.54 -15.64 -2.10
CA PHE A 237 3.85 -16.12 -3.45
C PHE A 237 5.34 -16.05 -3.78
N LEU A 238 6.00 -14.96 -3.39
CA LEU A 238 7.43 -14.78 -3.67
C LEU A 238 8.31 -15.80 -2.98
N GLU A 239 8.02 -16.13 -1.74
CA GLU A 239 8.74 -17.15 -0.97
C GLU A 239 8.49 -18.54 -1.56
N GLN A 240 7.22 -18.85 -1.88
CA GLN A 240 6.82 -20.11 -2.51
C GLN A 240 7.45 -20.31 -3.89
N LEU A 241 7.67 -19.22 -4.63
CA LEU A 241 8.30 -19.21 -5.94
C LEU A 241 9.84 -19.20 -5.87
N GLY A 242 10.43 -19.18 -4.67
CA GLY A 242 11.89 -19.24 -4.48
C GLY A 242 12.61 -17.90 -4.69
N CYS A 243 11.89 -16.78 -4.67
CA CYS A 243 12.53 -15.47 -4.81
C CYS A 243 13.40 -15.15 -3.59
N GLU A 244 14.62 -14.66 -3.86
CA GLU A 244 15.59 -14.34 -2.81
C GLU A 244 15.17 -13.12 -1.97
N LEU A 245 15.41 -13.23 -0.64
CA LEU A 245 15.23 -12.15 0.32
C LEU A 245 16.56 -11.47 0.65
N GLN A 246 16.50 -10.15 0.82
CA GLN A 246 17.58 -9.37 1.43
C GLN A 246 17.49 -9.42 2.96
N ASN A 247 18.55 -8.99 3.64
CA ASN A 247 18.67 -9.02 5.10
C ASN A 247 17.57 -8.25 5.86
N ASN A 248 16.89 -7.32 5.21
CA ASN A 248 15.78 -6.52 5.75
C ASN A 248 14.38 -7.05 5.38
N ALA A 249 14.28 -8.32 5.01
CA ALA A 249 13.05 -8.97 4.56
C ALA A 249 12.38 -8.32 3.31
N THR A 250 13.14 -7.57 2.51
CA THR A 250 12.73 -7.15 1.16
C THR A 250 13.22 -8.16 0.13
N PHE A 251 12.56 -8.24 -1.03
CA PHE A 251 13.01 -9.14 -2.09
C PHE A 251 14.12 -8.51 -2.95
N VAL A 252 15.02 -9.35 -3.43
CA VAL A 252 16.04 -8.94 -4.39
C VAL A 252 15.37 -8.63 -5.71
N ILE A 253 15.46 -7.38 -6.15
CA ILE A 253 14.95 -6.93 -7.45
C ILE A 253 15.96 -5.98 -8.10
N ASP A 254 15.99 -6.00 -9.44
CA ASP A 254 16.72 -4.98 -10.19
C ASP A 254 15.91 -3.68 -10.30
N ASP A 255 16.50 -2.66 -10.92
CA ASP A 255 15.85 -1.37 -11.15
C ASP A 255 14.57 -1.46 -11.99
N PHE A 256 14.32 -2.55 -12.66
CA PHE A 256 13.17 -2.81 -13.53
C PHE A 256 12.16 -3.77 -12.91
N GLY A 257 12.35 -4.14 -11.65
CA GLY A 257 11.45 -5.01 -10.90
C GLY A 257 11.57 -6.50 -11.22
N ARG A 258 12.63 -6.94 -11.92
CA ARG A 258 12.92 -8.36 -12.08
C ARG A 258 13.42 -8.93 -10.76
N THR A 259 12.89 -10.08 -10.34
CA THR A 259 13.35 -10.78 -9.15
C THR A 259 14.57 -11.66 -9.44
N SER A 260 15.11 -12.33 -8.43
CA SER A 260 16.12 -13.39 -8.59
C SER A 260 15.62 -14.58 -9.41
N GLU A 261 14.30 -14.79 -9.46
CA GLU A 261 13.66 -15.86 -10.22
C GLU A 261 13.21 -15.37 -11.61
N LYS A 262 13.64 -16.09 -12.66
CA LYS A 262 13.29 -15.75 -14.05
C LYS A 262 11.78 -15.73 -14.26
N ASN A 263 11.30 -14.70 -14.97
CA ASN A 263 9.90 -14.48 -15.37
C ASN A 263 8.96 -14.10 -14.19
N ILE A 264 9.54 -13.70 -13.04
CA ILE A 264 8.79 -13.15 -11.89
C ILE A 264 9.21 -11.71 -11.67
N TYR A 265 8.23 -10.83 -11.57
CA TYR A 265 8.42 -9.38 -11.48
C TYR A 265 7.61 -8.80 -10.33
N LEU A 266 8.09 -7.68 -9.77
CA LEU A 266 7.41 -6.92 -8.71
C LEU A 266 7.18 -5.48 -9.12
N ALA A 267 6.05 -4.92 -8.70
CA ALA A 267 5.76 -3.49 -8.82
C ALA A 267 4.90 -2.98 -7.67
N GLY A 268 4.96 -1.67 -7.43
CA GLY A 268 4.21 -1.01 -6.38
C GLY A 268 4.72 -1.34 -4.98
N GLU A 269 3.87 -1.20 -3.98
CA GLU A 269 4.22 -1.43 -2.57
C GLU A 269 4.65 -2.88 -2.27
N THR A 270 4.40 -3.81 -3.18
CA THR A 270 4.93 -5.19 -3.08
C THR A 270 6.45 -5.21 -3.01
N THR A 271 7.13 -4.22 -3.60
CA THR A 271 8.58 -4.08 -3.55
C THR A 271 9.09 -3.64 -2.19
N THR A 272 8.28 -2.95 -1.38
CA THR A 272 8.62 -2.31 -0.09
C THR A 272 9.80 -1.33 -0.15
N GLN A 273 10.06 -0.77 -1.31
CA GLN A 273 11.14 0.21 -1.52
C GLN A 273 10.58 1.61 -1.71
N GLY A 274 11.06 2.54 -0.89
CA GLY A 274 10.79 3.97 -1.01
C GLY A 274 9.39 4.41 -0.54
N PRO A 275 9.05 5.67 -0.78
CA PRO A 275 7.78 6.26 -0.37
C PRO A 275 6.61 5.64 -1.15
N SER A 276 5.47 5.53 -0.46
CA SER A 276 4.23 4.95 -0.98
C SER A 276 3.31 6.06 -1.51
N SER A 277 2.96 5.99 -2.80
CA SER A 277 1.92 6.84 -3.39
C SER A 277 1.37 6.22 -4.68
N LEU A 278 0.19 6.69 -5.13
CA LEU A 278 -0.42 6.21 -6.38
C LEU A 278 0.48 6.44 -7.60
N ILE A 279 1.13 7.62 -7.67
CA ILE A 279 1.99 7.99 -8.81
C ILE A 279 3.26 7.15 -8.86
N ILE A 280 3.88 6.87 -7.71
CA ILE A 280 5.07 6.01 -7.62
C ILE A 280 4.70 4.58 -8.01
N ALA A 281 3.61 4.04 -7.48
CA ALA A 281 3.15 2.70 -7.84
C ALA A 281 2.84 2.58 -9.34
N ALA A 282 2.17 3.57 -9.92
CA ALA A 282 1.89 3.61 -11.36
C ALA A 282 3.18 3.67 -12.21
N SER A 283 4.15 4.50 -11.79
CA SER A 283 5.47 4.60 -12.42
C SER A 283 6.23 3.29 -12.39
N GLN A 284 6.23 2.60 -11.25
CA GLN A 284 6.86 1.27 -11.14
C GLN A 284 6.17 0.26 -12.05
N GLY A 285 4.84 0.23 -12.09
CA GLY A 285 4.09 -0.62 -13.04
C GLY A 285 4.45 -0.37 -14.49
N ASN A 286 4.61 0.91 -14.89
CA ASN A 286 5.06 1.28 -16.24
C ASN A 286 6.46 0.72 -16.54
N LYS A 287 7.40 0.97 -15.64
CA LYS A 287 8.81 0.56 -15.77
C LYS A 287 8.95 -0.95 -15.89
N VAL A 288 8.26 -1.69 -15.04
CA VAL A 288 8.26 -3.16 -15.05
C VAL A 288 7.61 -3.70 -16.35
N ALA A 289 6.54 -3.10 -16.82
CA ALA A 289 5.89 -3.53 -18.06
C ALA A 289 6.80 -3.38 -19.30
N ILE A 290 7.59 -2.30 -19.34
CA ILE A 290 8.61 -2.12 -20.39
C ILE A 290 9.64 -3.25 -20.33
N ALA A 291 10.13 -3.60 -19.13
CA ALA A 291 11.05 -4.71 -18.94
C ALA A 291 10.46 -6.05 -19.38
N ILE A 292 9.23 -6.36 -18.95
CA ILE A 292 8.52 -7.57 -19.34
C ILE A 292 8.39 -7.66 -20.88
N ASN A 293 8.01 -6.55 -21.52
CA ASN A 293 7.90 -6.53 -22.98
C ASN A 293 9.24 -6.73 -23.69
N SER A 294 10.32 -6.14 -23.18
CA SER A 294 11.68 -6.36 -23.69
C SER A 294 12.08 -7.82 -23.59
N ASP A 295 11.93 -8.41 -22.40
CA ASP A 295 12.27 -9.81 -22.13
C ASP A 295 11.48 -10.79 -23.04
N ILE A 296 10.19 -10.50 -23.29
CA ILE A 296 9.38 -11.28 -24.24
C ILE A 296 9.93 -11.14 -25.67
N THR A 297 10.31 -9.94 -26.06
CA THR A 297 10.80 -9.67 -27.42
C THR A 297 12.14 -10.36 -27.64
N ASP A 298 13.05 -10.27 -26.68
CA ASP A 298 14.38 -10.88 -26.76
C ASP A 298 14.31 -12.42 -26.79
N GLU A 299 13.35 -13.02 -26.08
CA GLU A 299 13.15 -14.48 -26.09
C GLU A 299 12.47 -15.02 -27.36
N ARG A 300 11.75 -14.18 -28.09
CA ARG A 300 10.99 -14.58 -29.30
C ARG A 300 11.65 -14.15 -30.62
N SER A 301 12.77 -13.39 -30.54
CA SER A 301 13.58 -13.00 -31.68
C SER A 301 14.70 -14.01 -31.95
#